data_bd1181ceb94757951c8299520ec23873
#
_entry.id   bd1181ceb94757951c8299520ec23873
#
_cell.length_a   1.000
_cell.length_b   1.000
_cell.length_c   1.000
_cell.angle_alpha   90.00
_cell.angle_beta   90.00
_cell.angle_gamma   90.00
#
_symmetry.space_group_name_H-M   'P 1'
#
loop_
_entity.id
_entity.type
_entity.pdbx_description
1 polymer ?
#
loop_
_entity_poly.entity_id
_entity_poly.type
_entity_poly.pdbx_seq_one_letter_code
_entity_poly.pdbx_strand_id
1 'polypeptide(L)'
;MDASSVNELKRAGLELRRDADGLILEGDGMRLRASFDDMKRRLLHGKLNGELLVRAARLKGIEEPTLVDATAGLGQDSLLLAAAGFSVTLIECNPIIAAMLVDAIERARRDPELADAAGRMRVIEGNSLKVLRDLSMPPDVVYLDPMFPGRSKSAAVKKKFQLLHRLEMPCEDEMTLLEAARAAHPRKIVIKRPVKGPHLAGVKPDYTLRGKAVRYDCIVMARES
;
A
#
# COMPACT_ATOMS: atom_id res chain seq x y z
N MET A 1 5.02 12.34 -17.03
CA MET A 1 5.92 12.83 -15.95
C MET A 1 6.16 14.31 -16.19
N ASP A 2 6.07 15.07 -15.12
CA ASP A 2 6.40 16.49 -15.12
C ASP A 2 7.91 16.74 -14.91
N ALA A 3 8.34 18.01 -15.03
CA ALA A 3 9.75 18.39 -14.86
C ALA A 3 10.28 18.11 -13.43
N SER A 4 9.41 18.11 -12.43
CA SER A 4 9.76 17.80 -11.02
C SER A 4 10.18 16.35 -10.87
N SER A 5 9.40 15.42 -11.41
CA SER A 5 9.67 13.96 -11.38
C SER A 5 10.98 13.62 -12.11
N VAL A 6 11.25 14.29 -13.26
CA VAL A 6 12.51 14.12 -13.99
C VAL A 6 13.72 14.58 -13.16
N ASN A 7 13.58 15.72 -12.46
CA ASN A 7 14.65 16.22 -11.59
C ASN A 7 14.87 15.33 -10.37
N GLU A 8 13.83 14.77 -9.79
CA GLU A 8 13.89 13.82 -8.69
C GLU A 8 14.67 12.56 -9.10
N LEU A 9 14.33 11.95 -10.23
CA LEU A 9 15.06 10.80 -10.78
C LEU A 9 16.55 11.10 -10.95
N LYS A 10 16.90 12.24 -11.56
CA LYS A 10 18.29 12.65 -11.76
C LYS A 10 19.04 12.81 -10.43
N ARG A 11 18.44 13.43 -9.43
CA ARG A 11 19.04 13.60 -8.09
C ARG A 11 19.25 12.27 -7.38
N ALA A 12 18.34 11.32 -7.57
CA ALA A 12 18.44 9.98 -7.02
C ALA A 12 19.40 9.06 -7.80
N GLY A 13 19.96 9.50 -8.95
CA GLY A 13 20.76 8.67 -9.85
C GLY A 13 19.97 7.54 -10.48
N LEU A 14 18.69 7.80 -10.77
CA LEU A 14 17.73 6.84 -11.30
C LEU A 14 17.20 7.27 -12.67
N GLU A 15 16.78 6.28 -13.45
CA GLU A 15 16.11 6.47 -14.73
C GLU A 15 14.84 5.63 -14.78
N LEU A 16 13.70 6.23 -15.19
CA LEU A 16 12.47 5.51 -15.47
C LEU A 16 12.33 5.35 -16.98
N ARG A 17 12.30 4.11 -17.45
CA ARG A 17 12.19 3.74 -18.86
C ARG A 17 10.94 2.88 -19.09
N ARG A 18 10.50 2.83 -20.34
CA ARG A 18 9.47 1.89 -20.78
C ARG A 18 10.10 0.93 -21.80
N ASP A 19 9.90 -0.36 -21.59
CA ASP A 19 10.22 -1.41 -22.54
C ASP A 19 8.94 -2.19 -22.94
N ALA A 20 9.12 -3.33 -23.63
CA ALA A 20 7.99 -4.16 -24.08
C ALA A 20 7.12 -4.68 -22.93
N ASP A 21 7.73 -4.87 -21.74
CA ASP A 21 7.07 -5.45 -20.56
C ASP A 21 6.55 -4.37 -19.58
N GLY A 22 6.64 -3.07 -19.89
CA GLY A 22 6.13 -1.97 -19.09
C GLY A 22 7.21 -1.05 -18.50
N LEU A 23 6.86 -0.30 -17.44
CA LEU A 23 7.77 0.64 -16.80
C LEU A 23 8.82 -0.08 -15.96
N ILE A 24 10.07 0.40 -16.07
CA ILE A 24 11.21 -0.13 -15.33
C ILE A 24 12.04 1.04 -14.76
N LEU A 25 12.35 0.97 -13.47
CA LEU A 25 13.25 1.87 -12.78
C LEU A 25 14.65 1.28 -12.79
N GLU A 26 15.63 2.05 -13.26
CA GLU A 26 17.02 1.62 -13.37
C GLU A 26 17.95 2.56 -12.60
N GLY A 27 19.02 2.01 -12.00
CA GLY A 27 20.08 2.76 -11.32
C GLY A 27 21.13 1.84 -10.71
N ASP A 28 22.40 2.25 -10.72
CA ASP A 28 23.54 1.48 -10.19
C ASP A 28 23.62 0.02 -10.69
N GLY A 29 23.29 -0.21 -11.95
CA GLY A 29 23.24 -1.55 -12.54
C GLY A 29 22.10 -2.43 -12.03
N MET A 30 21.17 -1.87 -11.25
CA MET A 30 19.97 -2.55 -10.77
C MET A 30 18.75 -2.16 -11.59
N ARG A 31 17.76 -3.07 -11.60
CA ARG A 31 16.50 -2.89 -12.31
C ARG A 31 15.33 -3.29 -11.42
N LEU A 32 14.30 -2.44 -11.36
CA LEU A 32 13.07 -2.70 -10.64
C LEU A 32 11.88 -2.46 -11.56
N ARG A 33 11.05 -3.49 -11.72
CA ARG A 33 9.71 -3.39 -12.31
C ARG A 33 8.68 -3.70 -11.25
N ALA A 34 7.66 -2.87 -11.12
CA ALA A 34 6.50 -3.22 -10.33
C ALA A 34 5.79 -4.40 -11.01
N SER A 35 5.51 -5.47 -10.27
CA SER A 35 4.81 -6.66 -10.77
C SER A 35 4.09 -7.37 -9.64
N PHE A 36 2.99 -8.02 -9.98
CA PHE A 36 2.19 -8.84 -9.08
C PHE A 36 2.38 -10.35 -9.30
N ASP A 37 3.27 -10.78 -10.19
CA ASP A 37 3.46 -12.20 -10.50
C ASP A 37 3.86 -13.03 -9.29
N ASP A 38 4.74 -12.49 -8.43
CA ASP A 38 5.15 -13.14 -7.18
C ASP A 38 3.97 -13.34 -6.19
N MET A 39 2.86 -12.61 -6.41
CA MET A 39 1.69 -12.63 -5.53
C MET A 39 0.68 -13.73 -5.89
N LYS A 40 0.67 -14.23 -7.13
CA LYS A 40 -0.33 -15.20 -7.63
C LYS A 40 -0.55 -16.39 -6.68
N ARG A 41 0.54 -16.95 -6.13
CA ARG A 41 0.44 -18.06 -5.16
C ARG A 41 -0.28 -17.71 -3.86
N ARG A 42 -0.26 -16.44 -3.46
CA ARG A 42 -0.94 -15.96 -2.24
C ARG A 42 -2.42 -15.70 -2.49
N LEU A 43 -2.80 -15.44 -3.74
CA LEU A 43 -4.19 -15.16 -4.13
C LEU A 43 -5.04 -16.44 -4.23
N LEU A 44 -4.43 -17.64 -4.26
CA LEU A 44 -5.18 -18.89 -4.27
C LEU A 44 -6.19 -18.93 -3.10
N HIS A 45 -7.45 -19.28 -3.40
CA HIS A 45 -8.60 -19.15 -2.50
C HIS A 45 -8.33 -19.69 -1.08
N GLY A 46 -7.74 -20.88 -0.96
CA GLY A 46 -7.42 -21.49 0.34
C GLY A 46 -6.32 -20.74 1.14
N LYS A 47 -5.43 -19.99 0.48
CA LYS A 47 -4.36 -19.23 1.13
C LYS A 47 -4.79 -17.82 1.48
N LEU A 48 -5.54 -17.18 0.60
CA LEU A 48 -6.00 -15.80 0.74
C LEU A 48 -6.77 -15.59 2.04
N ASN A 49 -7.66 -16.49 2.40
CA ASN A 49 -8.43 -16.45 3.65
C ASN A 49 -7.56 -16.60 4.91
N GLY A 50 -6.38 -17.20 4.79
CA GLY A 50 -5.38 -17.32 5.86
C GLY A 50 -4.49 -16.09 6.04
N GLU A 51 -4.48 -15.16 5.08
CA GLU A 51 -3.65 -13.94 5.13
C GLU A 51 -4.09 -13.05 6.29
N LEU A 52 -3.13 -12.73 7.17
CA LEU A 52 -3.44 -11.92 8.36
C LEU A 52 -3.98 -10.53 8.03
N LEU A 53 -3.47 -9.91 6.94
CA LEU A 53 -3.97 -8.63 6.46
C LEU A 53 -5.46 -8.72 6.09
N VAL A 54 -5.82 -9.72 5.30
CA VAL A 54 -7.22 -9.95 4.90
C VAL A 54 -8.12 -10.15 6.12
N ARG A 55 -7.66 -10.95 7.09
CA ARG A 55 -8.38 -11.18 8.35
C ARG A 55 -8.52 -9.90 9.19
N ALA A 56 -7.47 -9.06 9.24
CA ALA A 56 -7.49 -7.79 9.94
C ALA A 56 -8.47 -6.80 9.31
N ALA A 57 -8.51 -6.74 7.97
CA ALA A 57 -9.37 -5.83 7.23
C ALA A 57 -10.84 -6.25 7.22
N ARG A 58 -11.16 -7.55 7.33
CA ARG A 58 -12.54 -8.06 7.24
C ARG A 58 -13.50 -7.36 8.17
N LEU A 59 -14.68 -7.08 7.63
CA LEU A 59 -15.84 -6.56 8.34
C LEU A 59 -16.99 -7.57 8.26
N LYS A 60 -17.73 -7.72 9.35
CA LYS A 60 -18.87 -8.63 9.39
C LYS A 60 -20.09 -7.98 8.71
N GLY A 61 -20.76 -8.72 7.80
CA GLY A 61 -22.00 -8.28 7.17
C GLY A 61 -21.85 -7.23 6.07
N ILE A 62 -20.63 -7.05 5.52
CA ILE A 62 -20.39 -6.18 4.36
C ILE A 62 -19.86 -7.07 3.24
N GLU A 63 -20.61 -7.15 2.14
CA GLU A 63 -20.28 -8.04 1.00
C GLU A 63 -19.24 -7.40 0.07
N GLU A 64 -19.34 -6.11 -0.22
CA GLU A 64 -18.43 -5.35 -1.08
C GLU A 64 -17.79 -4.18 -0.30
N PRO A 65 -16.89 -4.47 0.63
CA PRO A 65 -16.30 -3.43 1.45
C PRO A 65 -15.37 -2.52 0.63
N THR A 66 -15.39 -1.23 0.95
CA THR A 66 -14.46 -0.25 0.39
C THR A 66 -13.24 -0.10 1.28
N LEU A 67 -12.06 0.06 0.68
CA LEU A 67 -10.82 0.26 1.42
C LEU A 67 -9.97 1.34 0.77
N VAL A 68 -9.37 2.17 1.59
CA VAL A 68 -8.31 3.11 1.18
C VAL A 68 -6.98 2.64 1.75
N ASP A 69 -6.04 2.31 0.86
CA ASP A 69 -4.63 2.13 1.21
C ASP A 69 -3.93 3.48 1.09
N ALA A 70 -3.62 4.10 2.22
CA ALA A 70 -3.04 5.43 2.26
C ALA A 70 -1.50 5.44 2.12
N THR A 71 -0.89 4.27 1.93
CA THR A 71 0.57 4.06 1.86
C THR A 71 0.92 3.01 0.81
N ALA A 72 0.34 3.16 -0.38
CA ALA A 72 0.21 2.08 -1.35
C ALA A 72 1.55 1.50 -1.86
N GLY A 73 2.57 2.31 -2.08
CA GLY A 73 3.85 1.88 -2.65
C GLY A 73 3.63 1.13 -3.97
N LEU A 74 4.12 -0.12 -4.07
CA LEU A 74 3.90 -0.98 -5.25
C LEU A 74 2.61 -1.82 -5.19
N GLY A 75 1.72 -1.60 -4.22
CA GLY A 75 0.35 -2.13 -4.19
C GLY A 75 0.21 -3.63 -3.90
N GLN A 76 1.25 -4.30 -3.37
CA GLN A 76 1.19 -5.75 -3.12
C GLN A 76 0.15 -6.12 -2.04
N ASP A 77 0.08 -5.36 -0.95
CA ASP A 77 -0.91 -5.56 0.11
C ASP A 77 -2.31 -5.20 -0.38
N SER A 78 -2.44 -4.13 -1.18
CA SER A 78 -3.69 -3.73 -1.84
C SER A 78 -4.22 -4.81 -2.78
N LEU A 79 -3.36 -5.51 -3.53
CA LEU A 79 -3.78 -6.61 -4.38
C LEU A 79 -4.39 -7.78 -3.57
N LEU A 80 -3.81 -8.12 -2.39
CA LEU A 80 -4.39 -9.15 -1.51
C LEU A 80 -5.79 -8.75 -1.03
N LEU A 81 -5.96 -7.48 -0.69
CA LEU A 81 -7.25 -6.94 -0.24
C LEU A 81 -8.27 -6.93 -1.38
N ALA A 82 -7.85 -6.52 -2.59
CA ALA A 82 -8.70 -6.55 -3.77
C ALA A 82 -9.13 -7.97 -4.15
N ALA A 83 -8.21 -8.95 -4.09
CA ALA A 83 -8.51 -10.37 -4.30
C ALA A 83 -9.48 -10.93 -3.24
N ALA A 84 -9.45 -10.36 -2.02
CA ALA A 84 -10.39 -10.73 -0.95
C ALA A 84 -11.77 -10.07 -1.06
N GLY A 85 -12.03 -9.31 -2.16
CA GLY A 85 -13.32 -8.71 -2.48
C GLY A 85 -13.46 -7.24 -2.12
N PHE A 86 -12.39 -6.58 -1.63
CA PHE A 86 -12.44 -5.14 -1.37
C PHE A 86 -12.36 -4.32 -2.67
N SER A 87 -13.13 -3.23 -2.75
CA SER A 87 -12.88 -2.14 -3.70
C SER A 87 -11.80 -1.23 -3.12
N VAL A 88 -10.58 -1.24 -3.70
CA VAL A 88 -9.41 -0.62 -3.10
C VAL A 88 -9.01 0.65 -3.85
N THR A 89 -8.99 1.77 -3.13
CA THR A 89 -8.35 3.02 -3.57
C THR A 89 -6.95 3.09 -2.97
N LEU A 90 -5.94 3.21 -3.84
CA LEU A 90 -4.53 3.25 -3.49
C LEU A 90 -4.03 4.68 -3.61
N ILE A 91 -3.50 5.24 -2.53
CA ILE A 91 -2.93 6.59 -2.54
C ILE A 91 -1.40 6.46 -2.49
N GLU A 92 -0.73 7.04 -3.47
CA GLU A 92 0.73 7.10 -3.54
C GLU A 92 1.19 8.54 -3.82
N CYS A 93 2.05 9.06 -2.96
CA CYS A 93 2.48 10.45 -3.05
C CYS A 93 3.65 10.67 -4.02
N ASN A 94 4.47 9.65 -4.24
CA ASN A 94 5.57 9.76 -5.19
C ASN A 94 5.09 9.49 -6.62
N PRO A 95 5.19 10.46 -7.55
CA PRO A 95 4.64 10.32 -8.91
C PRO A 95 5.32 9.21 -9.71
N ILE A 96 6.58 8.88 -9.42
CA ILE A 96 7.32 7.81 -10.10
C ILE A 96 6.80 6.45 -9.65
N ILE A 97 6.63 6.27 -8.33
CA ILE A 97 6.07 5.05 -7.75
C ILE A 97 4.62 4.87 -8.19
N ALA A 98 3.82 5.95 -8.18
CA ALA A 98 2.44 5.93 -8.66
C ALA A 98 2.35 5.52 -10.15
N ALA A 99 3.21 6.05 -11.00
CA ALA A 99 3.27 5.66 -12.42
C ALA A 99 3.62 4.18 -12.60
N MET A 100 4.60 3.67 -11.85
CA MET A 100 4.97 2.24 -11.86
C MET A 100 3.84 1.35 -11.34
N LEU A 101 3.12 1.80 -10.32
CA LEU A 101 1.95 1.09 -9.75
C LEU A 101 0.80 1.03 -10.76
N VAL A 102 0.49 2.15 -11.43
CA VAL A 102 -0.53 2.19 -12.48
C VAL A 102 -0.18 1.22 -13.61
N ASP A 103 1.07 1.26 -14.10
CA ASP A 103 1.55 0.34 -15.15
C ASP A 103 1.43 -1.15 -14.71
N ALA A 104 1.76 -1.46 -13.45
CA ALA A 104 1.62 -2.81 -12.93
C ALA A 104 0.14 -3.26 -12.89
N ILE A 105 -0.77 -2.41 -12.45
CA ILE A 105 -2.21 -2.69 -12.41
C ILE A 105 -2.75 -2.88 -13.84
N GLU A 106 -2.37 -2.04 -14.80
CA GLU A 106 -2.78 -2.17 -16.20
C GLU A 106 -2.33 -3.51 -16.81
N ARG A 107 -1.12 -3.96 -16.50
CA ARG A 107 -0.63 -5.28 -16.93
C ARG A 107 -1.39 -6.42 -16.23
N ALA A 108 -1.62 -6.30 -14.92
CA ALA A 108 -2.37 -7.27 -14.14
C ALA A 108 -3.82 -7.44 -14.62
N ARG A 109 -4.47 -6.37 -15.10
CA ARG A 109 -5.82 -6.43 -15.70
C ARG A 109 -5.90 -7.29 -16.96
N ARG A 110 -4.77 -7.55 -17.63
CA ARG A 110 -4.67 -8.41 -18.81
C ARG A 110 -4.28 -9.85 -18.47
N ASP A 111 -3.91 -10.11 -17.23
CA ASP A 111 -3.53 -11.43 -16.74
C ASP A 111 -4.76 -12.16 -16.16
N PRO A 112 -5.15 -13.32 -16.69
CA PRO A 112 -6.36 -14.03 -16.24
C PRO A 112 -6.40 -14.37 -14.74
N GLU A 113 -5.22 -14.55 -14.10
CA GLU A 113 -5.14 -14.88 -12.67
C GLU A 113 -5.23 -13.63 -11.77
N LEU A 114 -5.01 -12.43 -12.33
CA LEU A 114 -4.94 -11.17 -11.59
C LEU A 114 -6.07 -10.19 -11.96
N ALA A 115 -6.71 -10.38 -13.11
CA ALA A 115 -7.64 -9.42 -13.72
C ALA A 115 -8.78 -9.01 -12.79
N ASP A 116 -9.41 -9.95 -12.10
CA ASP A 116 -10.51 -9.67 -11.17
C ASP A 116 -10.05 -8.79 -10.00
N ALA A 117 -8.94 -9.14 -9.35
CA ALA A 117 -8.37 -8.35 -8.27
C ALA A 117 -7.90 -6.97 -8.76
N ALA A 118 -7.17 -6.91 -9.88
CA ALA A 118 -6.68 -5.66 -10.46
C ALA A 118 -7.83 -4.74 -10.93
N GLY A 119 -8.96 -5.32 -11.35
CA GLY A 119 -10.18 -4.59 -11.69
C GLY A 119 -10.77 -3.78 -10.53
N ARG A 120 -10.55 -4.23 -9.29
CA ARG A 120 -11.02 -3.58 -8.05
C ARG A 120 -10.05 -2.54 -7.50
N MET A 121 -8.92 -2.28 -8.18
CA MET A 121 -7.87 -1.37 -7.74
C MET A 121 -7.91 -0.06 -8.53
N ARG A 122 -7.90 1.08 -7.81
CA ARG A 122 -7.85 2.42 -8.37
C ARG A 122 -6.76 3.24 -7.68
N VAL A 123 -5.84 3.81 -8.46
CA VAL A 123 -4.75 4.66 -7.94
C VAL A 123 -5.16 6.13 -7.94
N ILE A 124 -4.79 6.82 -6.87
CA ILE A 124 -4.78 8.28 -6.75
C ILE A 124 -3.33 8.70 -6.46
N GLU A 125 -2.71 9.43 -7.39
CA GLU A 125 -1.46 10.12 -7.13
C GLU A 125 -1.74 11.34 -6.25
N GLY A 126 -1.14 11.38 -5.07
CA GLY A 126 -1.35 12.49 -4.15
C GLY A 126 -0.90 12.23 -2.71
N ASN A 127 -0.91 13.30 -1.93
CA ASN A 127 -0.62 13.23 -0.50
C ASN A 127 -1.81 12.63 0.26
N SER A 128 -1.60 11.51 0.93
CA SER A 128 -2.64 10.79 1.68
C SER A 128 -3.28 11.64 2.79
N LEU A 129 -2.54 12.55 3.42
CA LEU A 129 -3.08 13.44 4.45
C LEU A 129 -4.17 14.36 3.88
N LYS A 130 -4.01 14.79 2.63
CA LYS A 130 -5.01 15.61 1.95
C LYS A 130 -6.13 14.75 1.38
N VAL A 131 -5.78 13.69 0.63
CA VAL A 131 -6.78 12.84 -0.04
C VAL A 131 -7.74 12.21 0.96
N LEU A 132 -7.27 11.74 2.12
CA LEU A 132 -8.12 11.14 3.17
C LEU A 132 -9.15 12.14 3.74
N ARG A 133 -8.80 13.42 3.86
CA ARG A 133 -9.71 14.47 4.35
C ARG A 133 -10.72 14.92 3.30
N ASP A 134 -10.36 14.80 2.02
CA ASP A 134 -11.16 15.26 0.88
C ASP A 134 -12.03 14.14 0.28
N LEU A 135 -12.09 12.96 0.91
CA LEU A 135 -12.94 11.86 0.45
C LEU A 135 -14.42 12.24 0.50
N SER A 136 -15.12 12.08 -0.62
CA SER A 136 -16.55 12.36 -0.73
C SER A 136 -17.44 11.38 0.05
N MET A 137 -16.92 10.16 0.29
CA MET A 137 -17.61 9.12 1.05
C MET A 137 -16.62 8.42 2.00
N PRO A 138 -17.03 8.15 3.25
CA PRO A 138 -16.22 7.39 4.18
C PRO A 138 -15.94 5.98 3.66
N PRO A 139 -14.68 5.53 3.62
CA PRO A 139 -14.36 4.13 3.31
C PRO A 139 -14.78 3.23 4.48
N ASP A 140 -14.93 1.93 4.23
CA ASP A 140 -15.16 0.99 5.33
C ASP A 140 -13.86 0.73 6.10
N VAL A 141 -12.72 0.69 5.40
CA VAL A 141 -11.41 0.46 6.03
C VAL A 141 -10.39 1.46 5.49
N VAL A 142 -9.55 1.98 6.39
CA VAL A 142 -8.28 2.65 6.01
C VAL A 142 -7.14 1.73 6.39
N TYR A 143 -6.25 1.43 5.46
CA TYR A 143 -5.04 0.65 5.65
C TYR A 143 -3.81 1.56 5.65
N LEU A 144 -2.90 1.34 6.61
CA LEU A 144 -1.67 2.09 6.79
C LEU A 144 -0.48 1.12 6.94
N ASP A 145 0.54 1.24 6.09
CA ASP A 145 1.89 0.65 6.27
C ASP A 145 2.97 1.73 6.10
N PRO A 146 2.97 2.76 6.96
CA PRO A 146 3.94 3.84 6.83
C PRO A 146 5.35 3.29 7.03
N MET A 147 6.28 3.77 6.20
CA MET A 147 7.69 3.45 6.34
C MET A 147 8.28 4.13 7.58
N PHE A 148 9.00 3.34 8.38
CA PHE A 148 9.64 3.83 9.59
C PHE A 148 11.10 4.19 9.34
N PRO A 149 11.56 5.36 9.81
CA PRO A 149 12.98 5.64 9.91
C PRO A 149 13.62 4.58 10.82
N GLY A 150 14.43 3.69 10.30
CA GLY A 150 15.08 2.62 11.07
C GLY A 150 15.04 1.20 10.45
N ARG A 151 14.29 0.98 9.40
CA ARG A 151 14.31 -0.29 8.65
C ARG A 151 15.58 -0.54 7.81
N SER A 152 16.58 0.33 7.87
CA SER A 152 17.78 0.27 7.03
C SER A 152 18.75 -0.88 7.32
N LYS A 153 18.45 -1.80 8.24
CA LYS A 153 19.44 -2.81 8.70
C LYS A 153 19.02 -4.27 8.62
N SER A 154 18.03 -4.66 7.83
CA SER A 154 17.96 -6.08 7.49
C SER A 154 18.69 -6.30 6.16
N ALA A 155 19.78 -7.07 6.20
CA ALA A 155 20.59 -7.47 5.04
C ALA A 155 19.82 -8.26 3.96
N ALA A 156 18.52 -8.37 4.08
CA ALA A 156 17.60 -9.10 3.21
C ALA A 156 16.61 -8.22 2.42
N VAL A 157 16.75 -6.90 2.42
CA VAL A 157 16.04 -6.09 1.44
C VAL A 157 16.61 -6.48 0.09
N LYS A 158 15.81 -7.24 -0.69
CA LYS A 158 16.22 -7.64 -2.05
C LYS A 158 16.76 -6.41 -2.75
N LYS A 159 17.95 -6.52 -3.35
CA LYS A 159 18.66 -5.39 -4.02
C LYS A 159 17.75 -4.51 -4.86
N LYS A 160 16.72 -5.12 -5.51
CA LYS A 160 15.72 -4.42 -6.31
C LYS A 160 14.92 -3.34 -5.53
N PHE A 161 14.70 -3.49 -4.23
CA PHE A 161 13.98 -2.49 -3.41
C PHE A 161 14.87 -1.33 -2.97
N GLN A 162 16.19 -1.43 -3.11
CA GLN A 162 17.10 -0.33 -2.79
C GLN A 162 16.86 0.88 -3.69
N LEU A 163 16.44 0.67 -4.96
CA LEU A 163 16.07 1.75 -5.86
C LEU A 163 14.83 2.50 -5.37
N LEU A 164 13.84 1.75 -4.86
CA LEU A 164 12.60 2.31 -4.36
C LEU A 164 12.85 3.19 -3.13
N HIS A 165 13.68 2.74 -2.20
CA HIS A 165 14.02 3.51 -0.99
C HIS A 165 14.64 4.89 -1.26
N ARG A 166 15.19 5.13 -2.45
CA ARG A 166 15.69 6.45 -2.85
C ARG A 166 14.59 7.43 -3.23
N LEU A 167 13.40 6.91 -3.55
CA LEU A 167 12.21 7.67 -3.93
C LEU A 167 11.19 7.72 -2.80
N GLU A 168 11.27 6.80 -1.84
CA GLU A 168 10.32 6.71 -0.74
C GLU A 168 10.58 7.83 0.27
N MET A 169 9.52 8.51 0.66
CA MET A 169 9.56 9.49 1.73
C MET A 169 9.11 8.83 3.04
N PRO A 170 9.94 8.82 4.09
CA PRO A 170 9.53 8.34 5.41
C PRO A 170 8.33 9.14 5.91
N CYS A 171 7.43 8.47 6.64
CA CYS A 171 6.38 9.17 7.37
C CYS A 171 7.03 9.95 8.53
N GLU A 172 7.12 11.27 8.41
CA GLU A 172 7.73 12.13 9.43
C GLU A 172 6.78 12.38 10.59
N ASP A 173 5.47 12.35 10.36
CA ASP A 173 4.44 12.61 11.38
C ASP A 173 3.38 11.50 11.39
N GLU A 174 3.62 10.50 12.24
CA GLU A 174 2.70 9.38 12.44
C GLU A 174 1.35 9.82 13.02
N MET A 175 1.34 10.87 13.85
CA MET A 175 0.11 11.37 14.46
C MET A 175 -0.79 12.03 13.41
N THR A 176 -0.23 12.92 12.59
CA THR A 176 -0.98 13.57 11.50
C THR A 176 -1.56 12.55 10.51
N LEU A 177 -0.81 11.46 10.21
CA LEU A 177 -1.31 10.38 9.36
C LEU A 177 -2.49 9.65 10.02
N LEU A 178 -2.38 9.33 11.30
CA LEU A 178 -3.46 8.66 12.04
C LEU A 178 -4.70 9.55 12.18
N GLU A 179 -4.53 10.84 12.42
CA GLU A 179 -5.62 11.81 12.46
C GLU A 179 -6.32 11.96 11.10
N ALA A 180 -5.55 12.01 9.99
CA ALA A 180 -6.13 12.02 8.66
C ALA A 180 -6.93 10.73 8.36
N ALA A 181 -6.40 9.58 8.80
CA ALA A 181 -7.12 8.30 8.67
C ALA A 181 -8.43 8.28 9.49
N ARG A 182 -8.43 8.87 10.68
CA ARG A 182 -9.65 9.02 11.50
C ARG A 182 -10.65 10.00 10.88
N ALA A 183 -10.16 11.12 10.33
CA ALA A 183 -10.98 12.14 9.68
C ALA A 183 -11.68 11.62 8.39
N ALA A 184 -11.22 10.52 7.81
CA ALA A 184 -11.92 9.81 6.75
C ALA A 184 -13.15 9.01 7.23
N HIS A 185 -13.41 8.97 8.54
CA HIS A 185 -14.53 8.28 9.20
C HIS A 185 -14.72 6.81 8.77
N PRO A 186 -13.65 5.98 8.74
CA PRO A 186 -13.78 4.57 8.41
C PRO A 186 -14.47 3.82 9.56
N ARG A 187 -14.94 2.58 9.30
CA ARG A 187 -15.37 1.66 10.38
C ARG A 187 -14.15 1.08 11.12
N LYS A 188 -13.02 0.96 10.42
CA LYS A 188 -11.80 0.37 10.95
C LYS A 188 -10.56 0.98 10.31
N ILE A 189 -9.53 1.20 11.13
CA ILE A 189 -8.18 1.50 10.65
C ILE A 189 -7.32 0.26 10.93
N VAL A 190 -6.62 -0.23 9.91
CA VAL A 190 -5.69 -1.37 10.00
C VAL A 190 -4.27 -0.87 9.76
N ILE A 191 -3.40 -1.09 10.73
CA ILE A 191 -2.04 -0.54 10.71
C ILE A 191 -1.05 -1.70 10.75
N LYS A 192 -0.18 -1.82 9.73
CA LYS A 192 0.89 -2.81 9.69
C LYS A 192 2.09 -2.34 10.49
N ARG A 193 2.60 -3.19 11.38
CA ARG A 193 3.76 -2.88 12.23
C ARG A 193 4.68 -4.09 12.33
N PRO A 194 5.98 -3.89 12.55
CA PRO A 194 6.86 -4.96 13.01
C PRO A 194 6.34 -5.52 14.35
N VAL A 195 6.46 -6.83 14.58
CA VAL A 195 5.96 -7.47 15.80
C VAL A 195 6.47 -6.80 17.07
N LYS A 196 7.74 -6.37 17.07
CA LYS A 196 8.40 -5.71 18.21
C LYS A 196 8.45 -4.17 18.10
N GLY A 197 7.89 -3.59 17.02
CA GLY A 197 7.88 -2.14 16.83
C GLY A 197 6.89 -1.42 17.75
N PRO A 198 7.01 -0.11 17.95
CA PRO A 198 6.03 0.68 18.69
C PRO A 198 4.67 0.68 17.97
N HIS A 199 3.60 1.08 18.66
CA HIS A 199 2.34 1.43 18.02
C HIS A 199 2.47 2.72 17.23
N LEU A 200 1.67 2.88 16.16
CA LEU A 200 1.64 4.11 15.37
C LEU A 200 1.28 5.29 16.29
N ALA A 201 2.09 6.35 16.27
CA ALA A 201 1.92 7.52 17.13
C ALA A 201 1.75 7.18 18.64
N GLY A 202 2.22 6.04 19.11
CA GLY A 202 2.03 5.59 20.48
C GLY A 202 0.59 5.18 20.84
N VAL A 203 -0.35 5.21 19.89
CA VAL A 203 -1.77 4.92 20.14
C VAL A 203 -2.00 3.42 20.24
N LYS A 204 -2.57 2.98 21.37
CA LYS A 204 -2.91 1.58 21.62
C LYS A 204 -4.10 1.17 20.72
N PRO A 205 -3.98 0.06 19.94
CA PRO A 205 -5.09 -0.46 19.16
C PRO A 205 -6.14 -1.16 20.05
N ASP A 206 -7.37 -1.33 19.53
CA ASP A 206 -8.39 -2.11 20.20
C ASP A 206 -8.04 -3.60 20.24
N TYR A 207 -7.46 -4.10 19.14
CA TYR A 207 -6.92 -5.46 19.07
C TYR A 207 -5.79 -5.57 18.04
N THR A 208 -5.05 -6.66 18.11
CA THR A 208 -3.90 -6.92 17.22
C THR A 208 -3.93 -8.35 16.71
N LEU A 209 -3.72 -8.53 15.41
CA LEU A 209 -3.44 -9.83 14.79
C LEU A 209 -1.92 -9.96 14.59
N ARG A 210 -1.31 -10.96 15.22
CA ARG A 210 0.15 -11.15 15.21
C ARG A 210 0.56 -12.28 14.28
N GLY A 211 1.53 -11.99 13.41
CA GLY A 211 2.27 -12.97 12.63
C GLY A 211 3.69 -13.19 13.16
N LYS A 212 4.53 -13.82 12.34
CA LYS A 212 5.94 -14.08 12.70
C LYS A 212 6.81 -12.81 12.61
N ALA A 213 6.66 -12.02 11.56
CA ALA A 213 7.48 -10.85 11.29
C ALA A 213 6.71 -9.52 11.47
N VAL A 214 5.44 -9.53 11.15
CA VAL A 214 4.56 -8.36 11.21
C VAL A 214 3.33 -8.65 12.05
N ARG A 215 2.72 -7.57 12.55
CA ARG A 215 1.40 -7.57 13.17
C ARG A 215 0.52 -6.53 12.49
N TYR A 216 -0.77 -6.66 12.66
CA TYR A 216 -1.76 -5.69 12.23
C TYR A 216 -2.49 -5.17 13.47
N ASP A 217 -2.24 -3.91 13.80
CA ASP A 217 -2.91 -3.19 14.87
C ASP A 217 -4.22 -2.62 14.30
N CYS A 218 -5.34 -2.91 14.96
CA CYS A 218 -6.67 -2.55 14.49
C CYS A 218 -7.31 -1.55 15.46
N ILE A 219 -7.79 -0.42 14.90
CA ILE A 219 -8.58 0.58 15.61
C ILE A 219 -9.99 0.54 15.03
N VAL A 220 -10.99 0.28 15.88
CA VAL A 220 -12.40 0.22 15.50
C VAL A 220 -13.02 1.60 15.73
N MET A 221 -13.64 2.14 14.71
CA MET A 221 -14.29 3.45 14.79
C MET A 221 -15.80 3.28 14.93
N ALA A 222 -16.40 3.94 15.93
CA ALA A 222 -17.84 4.04 15.99
C ALA A 222 -18.32 4.91 14.82
N ARG A 223 -19.21 4.38 13.96
CA ARG A 223 -19.97 5.26 13.07
C ARG A 223 -21.14 5.80 13.86
N GLU A 224 -21.26 7.11 13.92
CA GLU A 224 -22.52 7.76 14.32
C GLU A 224 -23.59 7.32 13.33
N SER A 225 -24.69 6.83 13.86
CA SER A 225 -25.84 6.30 13.12
C SER A 225 -26.55 7.40 12.34
#